data_e1acf93a0fdd83dab4784ef87c259dad
#
_entry.id   e1acf93a0fdd83dab4784ef87c259dad
#
_cell.length_a   1.000
_cell.length_b   1.000
_cell.length_c   1.000
_cell.angle_alpha   90.00
_cell.angle_beta   90.00
_cell.angle_gamma   90.00
#
_symmetry.space_group_name_H-M   'P 1'
#
loop_
_entity.id
_entity.type
_entity.pdbx_description
1 polymer ?
#
loop_
_entity_poly.entity_id
_entity_poly.type
_entity_poly.pdbx_seq_one_letter_code
_entity_poly.pdbx_strand_id
1 'polypeptide(L)'
;DGIILGPVDHNDYPSVSRGGINPSAKFRIELDLYSNIRPAKNYINVKSLSQNMDLVIVRENTEGFYADRNMYDGNGEFSPVPGIGLSLRKITKEASLKIAESAFEIALSRSINKNIPKVHVIHKANVMKITDGIFLDACRHISSKYNDVDYEEMLVDACAAHLVRKPEQFDVILTTNMFGDILS
;
A
#
# COMPACT_ATOMS: atom_id res chain seq x y z
N ASP A 1 -1.08 17.49 -14.92
CA ASP A 1 -2.50 17.25 -15.13
C ASP A 1 -3.00 16.25 -14.09
N GLY A 2 -4.29 16.26 -13.78
CA GLY A 2 -4.90 15.40 -12.77
C GLY A 2 -6.31 14.95 -13.16
N ILE A 3 -6.76 13.84 -12.57
CA ILE A 3 -8.10 13.30 -12.75
C ILE A 3 -8.79 13.27 -11.39
N ILE A 4 -10.01 13.80 -11.30
CA ILE A 4 -10.90 13.61 -10.16
C ILE A 4 -11.90 12.53 -10.53
N LEU A 5 -11.84 11.39 -9.84
CA LEU A 5 -12.77 10.28 -10.00
C LEU A 5 -13.67 10.22 -8.75
N GLY A 6 -14.99 10.25 -8.97
CA GLY A 6 -15.96 10.05 -7.90
C GLY A 6 -15.99 8.61 -7.39
N PRO A 7 -16.77 8.31 -6.34
CA PRO A 7 -16.95 6.95 -5.87
C PRO A 7 -17.59 6.10 -6.97
N VAL A 8 -17.00 4.93 -7.23
CA VAL A 8 -17.50 3.95 -8.18
C VAL A 8 -17.58 2.59 -7.51
N ASP A 9 -18.70 1.89 -7.68
CA ASP A 9 -18.84 0.50 -7.28
C ASP A 9 -18.59 -0.40 -8.51
N HIS A 10 -17.58 -1.27 -8.42
CA HIS A 10 -17.24 -2.18 -9.52
C HIS A 10 -18.34 -3.21 -9.82
N ASN A 11 -19.24 -3.46 -8.85
CA ASN A 11 -20.39 -4.36 -9.05
C ASN A 11 -21.48 -3.75 -9.93
N ASP A 12 -21.51 -2.42 -10.06
CA ASP A 12 -22.48 -1.72 -10.92
C ASP A 12 -22.10 -1.77 -12.41
N TYR A 13 -20.88 -2.20 -12.74
CA TYR A 13 -20.43 -2.30 -14.11
C TYR A 13 -20.74 -3.68 -14.71
N PRO A 14 -21.10 -3.75 -16.01
CA PRO A 14 -21.17 -5.02 -16.69
C PRO A 14 -19.87 -5.82 -16.60
N SER A 15 -19.94 -7.13 -16.69
CA SER A 15 -18.74 -7.96 -16.77
C SER A 15 -17.87 -7.58 -17.97
N VAL A 16 -16.57 -7.79 -17.89
CA VAL A 16 -15.62 -7.51 -18.98
C VAL A 16 -16.02 -8.22 -20.26
N SER A 17 -16.56 -9.45 -20.17
CA SER A 17 -17.08 -10.22 -21.32
C SER A 17 -18.27 -9.57 -22.02
N ARG A 18 -18.96 -8.62 -21.37
CA ARG A 18 -20.05 -7.80 -21.90
C ARG A 18 -19.62 -6.36 -22.20
N GLY A 19 -18.32 -6.08 -22.29
CA GLY A 19 -17.76 -4.77 -22.59
C GLY A 19 -17.70 -3.81 -21.38
N GLY A 20 -17.93 -4.31 -20.17
CA GLY A 20 -17.78 -3.50 -18.96
C GLY A 20 -16.31 -3.11 -18.71
N ILE A 21 -16.10 -1.88 -18.26
CA ILE A 21 -14.78 -1.37 -17.90
C ILE A 21 -14.85 -0.83 -16.47
N ASN A 22 -13.96 -1.31 -15.59
CA ASN A 22 -13.75 -0.69 -14.28
C ASN A 22 -12.79 0.49 -14.45
N PRO A 23 -13.24 1.76 -14.30
CA PRO A 23 -12.39 2.92 -14.55
C PRO A 23 -11.17 2.97 -13.63
N SER A 24 -11.35 2.63 -12.36
CA SER A 24 -10.26 2.62 -11.37
C SER A 24 -9.15 1.63 -11.74
N ALA A 25 -9.52 0.41 -12.14
CA ALA A 25 -8.55 -0.59 -12.58
C ALA A 25 -7.84 -0.15 -13.87
N LYS A 26 -8.60 0.38 -14.83
CA LYS A 26 -8.07 0.85 -16.12
C LYS A 26 -7.03 1.97 -15.92
N PHE A 27 -7.35 2.99 -15.14
CA PHE A 27 -6.40 4.10 -14.86
C PHE A 27 -5.14 3.62 -14.14
N ARG A 28 -5.27 2.72 -13.18
CA ARG A 28 -4.09 2.17 -12.47
C ARG A 28 -3.11 1.49 -13.40
N ILE A 29 -3.62 0.74 -14.39
CA ILE A 29 -2.80 0.00 -15.34
C ILE A 29 -2.23 0.94 -16.42
N GLU A 30 -3.10 1.70 -17.10
CA GLU A 30 -2.70 2.50 -18.27
C GLU A 30 -1.80 3.69 -17.92
N LEU A 31 -1.93 4.23 -16.70
CA LEU A 31 -1.13 5.37 -16.23
C LEU A 31 -0.01 4.97 -15.25
N ASP A 32 0.23 3.67 -15.05
CA ASP A 32 1.21 3.13 -14.08
C ASP A 32 1.10 3.81 -12.70
N LEU A 33 -0.12 3.89 -12.15
CA LEU A 33 -0.37 4.55 -10.86
C LEU A 33 0.10 3.64 -9.71
N TYR A 34 1.40 3.56 -9.50
CA TYR A 34 2.06 2.65 -8.58
C TYR A 34 1.89 3.02 -7.10
N SER A 35 1.69 4.30 -6.80
CA SER A 35 1.57 4.79 -5.41
C SER A 35 0.15 5.23 -5.09
N ASN A 36 -0.49 4.53 -4.15
CA ASN A 36 -1.80 4.89 -3.61
C ASN A 36 -1.59 5.56 -2.25
N ILE A 37 -1.71 6.89 -2.24
CA ILE A 37 -1.43 7.74 -1.08
C ILE A 37 -2.74 8.00 -0.33
N ARG A 38 -2.81 7.57 0.93
CA ARG A 38 -4.01 7.64 1.77
C ARG A 38 -3.73 8.43 3.05
N PRO A 39 -3.96 9.76 3.06
CA PRO A 39 -3.83 10.56 4.26
C PRO A 39 -5.00 10.29 5.21
N ALA A 40 -4.71 10.20 6.50
CA ALA A 40 -5.69 10.05 7.56
C ALA A 40 -5.31 10.94 8.75
N LYS A 41 -6.24 11.81 9.15
CA LYS A 41 -6.04 12.70 10.31
C LYS A 41 -7.35 12.99 11.05
N ASN A 42 -7.22 13.40 12.29
CA ASN A 42 -8.35 13.91 13.06
C ASN A 42 -8.82 15.27 12.52
N TYR A 43 -10.13 15.46 12.47
CA TYR A 43 -10.74 16.73 12.15
C TYR A 43 -11.46 17.30 13.38
N ILE A 44 -11.42 18.63 13.51
CA ILE A 44 -12.14 19.34 14.58
C ILE A 44 -13.65 19.02 14.46
N ASN A 45 -14.28 18.72 15.61
CA ASN A 45 -15.70 18.36 15.72
C ASN A 45 -16.10 17.01 15.10
N VAL A 46 -15.14 16.17 14.66
CA VAL A 46 -15.42 14.80 14.26
C VAL A 46 -15.02 13.87 15.40
N LYS A 47 -15.98 13.08 15.90
CA LYS A 47 -15.71 12.08 16.94
C LYS A 47 -14.80 10.99 16.40
N SER A 48 -13.70 10.75 17.09
CA SER A 48 -12.72 9.70 16.76
C SER A 48 -12.18 9.00 18.00
N LEU A 49 -11.60 7.82 17.83
CA LEU A 49 -10.97 7.06 18.94
C LEU A 49 -9.67 7.70 19.41
N SER A 50 -8.91 8.30 18.52
CA SER A 50 -7.68 9.04 18.82
C SER A 50 -7.91 10.55 18.61
N GLN A 51 -7.18 11.38 19.36
CA GLN A 51 -7.26 12.85 19.25
C GLN A 51 -6.13 13.45 18.40
N ASN A 52 -5.03 12.74 18.18
CA ASN A 52 -3.80 13.27 17.60
C ASN A 52 -3.29 12.43 16.41
N MET A 53 -4.18 11.86 15.62
CA MET A 53 -3.80 11.10 14.44
C MET A 53 -3.60 12.06 13.26
N ASP A 54 -2.41 11.99 12.65
CA ASP A 54 -2.07 12.62 11.37
C ASP A 54 -0.98 11.79 10.69
N LEU A 55 -1.39 10.85 9.87
CA LEU A 55 -0.51 9.91 9.18
C LEU A 55 -0.86 9.77 7.70
N VAL A 56 0.04 9.19 6.93
CA VAL A 56 -0.18 8.84 5.53
C VAL A 56 0.17 7.37 5.30
N ILE A 57 -0.74 6.62 4.70
CA ILE A 57 -0.44 5.27 4.22
C ILE A 57 -0.06 5.35 2.75
N VAL A 58 1.15 4.92 2.45
CA VAL A 58 1.71 4.78 1.09
C VAL A 58 1.61 3.30 0.72
N ARG A 59 0.57 2.99 -0.05
CA ARG A 59 0.22 1.64 -0.49
C ARG A 59 0.76 1.40 -1.89
N GLU A 60 1.56 0.33 -2.08
CA GLU A 60 1.86 -0.18 -3.41
C GLU A 60 0.54 -0.55 -4.11
N ASN A 61 0.39 -0.26 -5.39
CA ASN A 61 -0.92 -0.26 -6.04
C ASN A 61 -1.03 -1.13 -7.30
N THR A 62 0.05 -1.80 -7.71
CA THR A 62 0.11 -2.53 -8.99
C THR A 62 0.36 -4.03 -8.86
N GLU A 63 0.78 -4.50 -7.70
CA GLU A 63 1.20 -5.88 -7.44
C GLU A 63 0.43 -6.55 -6.28
N GLY A 64 1.02 -7.55 -5.68
CA GLY A 64 0.50 -8.32 -4.56
C GLY A 64 -0.41 -9.45 -5.02
N PHE A 65 -1.48 -9.70 -4.29
CA PHE A 65 -2.54 -10.63 -4.69
C PHE A 65 -3.43 -10.08 -5.81
N TYR A 66 -3.21 -8.85 -6.24
CA TYR A 66 -3.82 -8.23 -7.41
C TYR A 66 -2.95 -8.44 -8.67
N ALA A 67 -2.17 -9.51 -8.70
CA ALA A 67 -1.21 -9.82 -9.76
C ALA A 67 -1.86 -10.04 -11.14
N ASP A 68 -3.12 -10.42 -11.18
CA ASP A 68 -3.93 -10.52 -12.40
C ASP A 68 -3.96 -9.23 -13.23
N ARG A 69 -3.69 -8.10 -12.60
CA ARG A 69 -3.69 -6.79 -13.26
C ARG A 69 -2.45 -6.49 -14.07
N ASN A 70 -1.35 -7.19 -13.78
CA ASN A 70 -0.05 -6.99 -14.43
C ASN A 70 0.68 -8.31 -14.75
N MET A 71 -0.07 -9.41 -14.84
CA MET A 71 0.43 -10.68 -15.36
C MET A 71 0.09 -10.80 -16.85
N TYR A 72 1.01 -11.35 -17.63
CA TYR A 72 0.81 -11.54 -19.07
C TYR A 72 -0.26 -12.58 -19.37
N ASP A 73 -0.26 -13.69 -18.63
CA ASP A 73 -1.20 -14.77 -18.75
C ASP A 73 -1.89 -15.11 -17.44
N GLY A 74 -3.18 -15.42 -17.55
CA GLY A 74 -3.98 -16.02 -16.49
C GLY A 74 -4.43 -15.06 -15.41
N ASN A 75 -5.07 -15.63 -14.43
CA ASN A 75 -5.55 -14.95 -13.23
C ASN A 75 -4.57 -15.21 -12.09
N GLY A 76 -4.44 -14.27 -11.18
CA GLY A 76 -3.67 -14.46 -9.94
C GLY A 76 -4.27 -15.53 -9.02
N GLU A 77 -5.41 -16.11 -9.37
CA GLU A 77 -6.12 -17.13 -8.61
C GLU A 77 -6.63 -18.25 -9.52
N PHE A 78 -6.46 -19.51 -9.11
CA PHE A 78 -6.89 -20.67 -9.87
C PHE A 78 -7.16 -21.89 -8.98
N SER A 79 -7.92 -22.85 -9.52
CA SER A 79 -8.23 -24.12 -8.87
C SER A 79 -7.63 -25.27 -9.68
N PRO A 80 -6.56 -25.94 -9.18
CA PRO A 80 -5.96 -27.08 -9.89
C PRO A 80 -6.84 -28.32 -9.91
N VAL A 81 -7.65 -28.52 -8.86
CA VAL A 81 -8.65 -29.57 -8.74
C VAL A 81 -9.83 -29.08 -7.92
N PRO A 82 -11.02 -29.70 -8.05
CA PRO A 82 -12.19 -29.34 -7.24
C PRO A 82 -11.88 -29.31 -5.72
N GLY A 83 -12.25 -28.22 -5.06
CA GLY A 83 -12.04 -28.03 -3.63
C GLY A 83 -10.67 -27.48 -3.20
N ILE A 84 -9.76 -27.17 -4.16
CA ILE A 84 -8.49 -26.52 -3.87
C ILE A 84 -8.44 -25.19 -4.62
N GLY A 85 -8.22 -24.09 -3.89
CA GLY A 85 -7.94 -22.74 -4.42
C GLY A 85 -6.49 -22.36 -4.16
N LEU A 86 -5.81 -21.81 -5.16
CA LEU A 86 -4.47 -21.24 -5.06
C LEU A 86 -4.49 -19.79 -5.52
N SER A 87 -3.76 -18.93 -4.79
CA SER A 87 -3.61 -17.51 -5.14
C SER A 87 -2.13 -17.16 -5.24
N LEU A 88 -1.76 -16.45 -6.30
CA LEU A 88 -0.40 -15.99 -6.55
C LEU A 88 -0.21 -14.57 -6.03
N ARG A 89 0.85 -14.37 -5.28
CA ARG A 89 1.29 -13.05 -4.84
C ARG A 89 2.55 -12.64 -5.59
N LYS A 90 2.46 -11.60 -6.40
CA LYS A 90 3.60 -11.05 -7.13
C LYS A 90 4.19 -9.87 -6.39
N ILE A 91 5.49 -9.90 -6.10
CA ILE A 91 6.26 -8.78 -5.57
C ILE A 91 7.54 -8.68 -6.38
N THR A 92 7.80 -7.49 -6.95
CA THR A 92 9.03 -7.23 -7.70
C THR A 92 9.92 -6.23 -6.96
N LYS A 93 11.22 -6.33 -7.18
CA LYS A 93 12.19 -5.39 -6.65
C LYS A 93 11.94 -3.97 -7.20
N GLU A 94 11.57 -3.87 -8.47
CA GLU A 94 11.35 -2.59 -9.14
C GLU A 94 10.18 -1.82 -8.52
N ALA A 95 9.00 -2.44 -8.40
CA ALA A 95 7.84 -1.80 -7.77
C ALA A 95 8.10 -1.49 -6.29
N SER A 96 8.81 -2.37 -5.60
CA SER A 96 9.21 -2.15 -4.20
C SER A 96 10.14 -0.95 -4.03
N LEU A 97 11.09 -0.74 -4.94
CA LEU A 97 11.95 0.45 -4.93
C LEU A 97 11.17 1.72 -5.21
N LYS A 98 10.30 1.73 -6.23
CA LYS A 98 9.48 2.88 -6.60
C LYS A 98 8.58 3.32 -5.43
N ILE A 99 7.88 2.39 -4.80
CA ILE A 99 6.97 2.74 -3.70
C ILE A 99 7.73 3.17 -2.44
N ALA A 100 8.90 2.57 -2.17
CA ALA A 100 9.75 2.99 -1.08
C ALA A 100 10.21 4.44 -1.26
N GLU A 101 10.75 4.79 -2.43
CA GLU A 101 11.18 6.15 -2.73
C GLU A 101 10.05 7.17 -2.53
N SER A 102 8.85 6.89 -3.05
CA SER A 102 7.65 7.72 -2.84
C SER A 102 7.34 7.93 -1.35
N ALA A 103 7.47 6.89 -0.51
CA ALA A 103 7.18 7.01 0.92
C ALA A 103 8.21 7.88 1.66
N PHE A 104 9.50 7.76 1.32
CA PHE A 104 10.55 8.58 1.93
C PHE A 104 10.47 10.04 1.48
N GLU A 105 10.15 10.32 0.21
CA GLU A 105 9.89 11.68 -0.28
C GLU A 105 8.70 12.33 0.44
N ILE A 106 7.61 11.57 0.64
CA ILE A 106 6.45 12.03 1.41
C ILE A 106 6.85 12.34 2.85
N ALA A 107 7.63 11.48 3.51
CA ALA A 107 8.10 11.71 4.87
C ALA A 107 8.91 13.01 4.96
N LEU A 108 9.86 13.24 4.04
CA LEU A 108 10.60 14.48 3.97
C LEU A 108 9.70 15.70 3.75
N SER A 109 8.74 15.62 2.86
CA SER A 109 7.81 16.73 2.60
C SER A 109 6.97 17.09 3.84
N ARG A 110 6.67 16.10 4.69
CA ARG A 110 5.92 16.27 5.94
C ARG A 110 6.78 16.81 7.09
N SER A 111 8.09 16.67 7.01
CA SER A 111 9.04 17.11 8.06
C SER A 111 8.98 18.61 8.36
N ILE A 112 8.53 19.42 7.41
CA ILE A 112 8.33 20.88 7.57
C ILE A 112 7.42 21.18 8.78
N ASN A 113 6.48 20.27 9.10
CA ASN A 113 5.51 20.42 10.17
C ASN A 113 5.71 19.43 11.33
N LYS A 114 6.73 18.58 11.28
CA LYS A 114 7.04 17.55 12.29
C LYS A 114 8.54 17.52 12.60
N ASN A 115 8.89 17.28 13.86
CA ASN A 115 10.28 17.34 14.30
C ASN A 115 11.19 16.27 13.70
N ILE A 116 10.67 15.05 13.46
CA ILE A 116 11.43 13.94 12.87
C ILE A 116 10.51 13.18 11.92
N PRO A 117 10.79 13.19 10.61
CA PRO A 117 10.04 12.38 9.66
C PRO A 117 10.34 10.90 9.89
N LYS A 118 9.33 10.04 9.81
CA LYS A 118 9.48 8.62 10.07
C LYS A 118 8.69 7.76 9.10
N VAL A 119 9.35 6.72 8.56
CA VAL A 119 8.71 5.69 7.73
C VAL A 119 8.64 4.36 8.50
N HIS A 120 7.43 3.89 8.74
CA HIS A 120 7.18 2.52 9.22
C HIS A 120 6.91 1.61 8.04
N VAL A 121 7.78 0.64 7.83
CA VAL A 121 7.63 -0.38 6.76
C VAL A 121 6.89 -1.58 7.31
N ILE A 122 5.70 -1.83 6.76
CA ILE A 122 4.78 -2.85 7.27
C ILE A 122 4.80 -4.07 6.37
N HIS A 123 5.04 -5.25 6.97
CA HIS A 123 5.30 -6.49 6.27
C HIS A 123 4.82 -7.74 7.05
N LYS A 124 4.98 -8.94 6.46
CA LYS A 124 4.78 -10.24 7.10
C LYS A 124 5.92 -11.23 6.74
N ALA A 125 7.16 -10.74 6.71
CA ALA A 125 8.32 -11.51 6.29
C ALA A 125 8.64 -12.75 7.18
N ASN A 126 8.10 -12.81 8.39
CA ASN A 126 8.18 -14.00 9.23
C ASN A 126 7.43 -15.21 8.63
N VAL A 127 6.45 -14.97 7.76
CA VAL A 127 5.68 -15.98 7.02
C VAL A 127 6.05 -15.95 5.54
N MET A 128 5.96 -14.80 4.90
CA MET A 128 6.23 -14.61 3.47
C MET A 128 7.69 -14.19 3.23
N LYS A 129 8.61 -15.10 3.54
CA LYS A 129 10.05 -14.81 3.59
C LYS A 129 10.63 -14.31 2.28
N ILE A 130 10.16 -14.82 1.13
CA ILE A 130 10.68 -14.44 -0.19
C ILE A 130 10.06 -13.12 -0.64
N THR A 131 8.74 -13.05 -0.74
CA THR A 131 8.06 -11.88 -1.29
C THR A 131 8.23 -10.65 -0.41
N ASP A 132 8.00 -10.75 0.89
CA ASP A 132 8.23 -9.63 1.79
C ASP A 132 9.73 -9.38 2.07
N GLY A 133 10.58 -10.40 1.87
CA GLY A 133 12.03 -10.20 1.85
C GLY A 133 12.48 -9.26 0.74
N ILE A 134 12.01 -9.47 -0.50
CA ILE A 134 12.28 -8.57 -1.65
C ILE A 134 11.82 -7.14 -1.33
N PHE A 135 10.62 -7.00 -0.77
CA PHE A 135 10.07 -5.70 -0.38
C PHE A 135 10.93 -5.02 0.69
N LEU A 136 11.28 -5.73 1.78
CA LEU A 136 12.11 -5.17 2.85
C LEU A 136 13.51 -4.78 2.38
N ASP A 137 14.16 -5.62 1.56
CA ASP A 137 15.49 -5.31 1.04
C ASP A 137 15.49 -4.04 0.17
N ALA A 138 14.42 -3.84 -0.62
CA ALA A 138 14.22 -2.60 -1.37
C ALA A 138 14.01 -1.40 -0.44
N CYS A 139 13.20 -1.53 0.60
CA CYS A 139 12.94 -0.47 1.57
C CYS A 139 14.21 -0.09 2.35
N ARG A 140 15.00 -1.07 2.80
CA ARG A 140 16.30 -0.85 3.46
C ARG A 140 17.30 -0.14 2.55
N HIS A 141 17.33 -0.55 1.27
CA HIS A 141 18.18 0.11 0.27
C HIS A 141 17.80 1.57 0.06
N ILE A 142 16.53 1.90 -0.02
CA ILE A 142 16.08 3.28 -0.14
C ILE A 142 16.36 4.04 1.15
N SER A 143 16.05 3.49 2.33
CA SER A 143 16.27 4.17 3.60
C SER A 143 17.73 4.60 3.79
N SER A 144 18.69 3.82 3.29
CA SER A 144 20.12 4.17 3.36
C SER A 144 20.51 5.45 2.60
N LYS A 145 19.62 5.98 1.74
CA LYS A 145 19.81 7.24 1.02
C LYS A 145 19.18 8.44 1.73
N TYR A 146 18.35 8.20 2.75
CA TYR A 146 17.55 9.21 3.45
C TYR A 146 17.91 9.28 4.93
N ASN A 147 19.11 9.78 5.24
CA ASN A 147 19.66 9.81 6.60
C ASN A 147 18.86 10.67 7.59
N ASP A 148 18.04 11.59 7.09
CA ASP A 148 17.20 12.48 7.88
C ASP A 148 15.80 11.92 8.15
N VAL A 149 15.53 10.67 7.75
CA VAL A 149 14.23 10.00 7.94
C VAL A 149 14.43 8.75 8.79
N ASP A 150 13.75 8.68 9.92
CA ASP A 150 13.73 7.49 10.76
C ASP A 150 13.07 6.31 10.02
N TYR A 151 13.67 5.14 10.18
CA TYR A 151 13.20 3.89 9.57
C TYR A 151 12.87 2.84 10.63
N GLU A 152 11.67 2.26 10.56
CA GLU A 152 11.27 1.17 11.44
C GLU A 152 10.49 0.10 10.67
N GLU A 153 10.74 -1.18 10.97
CA GLU A 153 10.01 -2.32 10.40
C GLU A 153 9.01 -2.86 11.43
N MET A 154 7.80 -3.19 10.98
CA MET A 154 6.77 -3.72 11.85
C MET A 154 5.91 -4.78 11.15
N LEU A 155 5.52 -5.82 11.88
CA LEU A 155 4.57 -6.81 11.38
C LEU A 155 3.17 -6.20 11.22
N VAL A 156 2.46 -6.60 10.18
CA VAL A 156 1.14 -6.04 9.83
C VAL A 156 0.10 -6.20 10.94
N ASP A 157 0.11 -7.31 11.63
CA ASP A 157 -0.78 -7.58 12.77
C ASP A 157 -0.49 -6.66 13.97
N ALA A 158 0.79 -6.40 14.27
CA ALA A 158 1.18 -5.42 15.28
C ALA A 158 0.78 -4.00 14.85
N CYS A 159 1.02 -3.63 13.59
CA CYS A 159 0.61 -2.33 13.05
C CYS A 159 -0.90 -2.11 13.17
N ALA A 160 -1.72 -3.09 12.81
CA ALA A 160 -3.18 -3.01 12.93
C ALA A 160 -3.62 -2.72 14.38
N ALA A 161 -3.02 -3.41 15.36
CA ALA A 161 -3.30 -3.18 16.77
C ALA A 161 -2.84 -1.78 17.23
N HIS A 162 -1.68 -1.33 16.75
CA HIS A 162 -1.14 -0.01 17.09
C HIS A 162 -1.92 1.14 16.44
N LEU A 163 -2.44 0.99 15.23
CA LEU A 163 -3.30 2.00 14.59
C LEU A 163 -4.56 2.30 15.41
N VAL A 164 -5.08 1.31 16.13
CA VAL A 164 -6.23 1.51 17.04
C VAL A 164 -5.80 2.10 18.37
N ARG A 165 -4.65 1.66 18.92
CA ARG A 165 -4.23 2.00 20.29
C ARG A 165 -3.39 3.25 20.40
N LYS A 166 -2.52 3.53 19.42
CA LYS A 166 -1.53 4.61 19.43
C LYS A 166 -1.23 5.09 18.00
N PRO A 167 -2.23 5.56 17.23
CA PRO A 167 -2.00 6.00 15.84
C PRO A 167 -1.05 7.20 15.74
N GLU A 168 -0.88 7.98 16.79
CA GLU A 168 0.01 9.14 16.85
C GLU A 168 1.49 8.80 16.73
N GLN A 169 1.87 7.54 16.88
CA GLN A 169 3.26 7.11 16.66
C GLN A 169 3.65 7.02 15.18
N PHE A 170 2.65 6.96 14.28
CA PHE A 170 2.89 6.83 12.86
C PHE A 170 2.92 8.21 12.18
N ASP A 171 3.87 8.37 11.26
CA ASP A 171 3.91 9.49 10.34
C ASP A 171 3.61 9.01 8.90
N VAL A 172 4.50 8.19 8.34
CA VAL A 172 4.27 7.52 7.06
C VAL A 172 4.31 6.01 7.27
N ILE A 173 3.29 5.32 6.78
CA ILE A 173 3.21 3.86 6.73
C ILE A 173 3.44 3.44 5.28
N LEU A 174 4.48 2.68 5.03
CA LEU A 174 4.80 2.09 3.73
C LEU A 174 4.48 0.60 3.75
N THR A 175 3.71 0.14 2.76
CA THR A 175 3.34 -1.28 2.72
C THR A 175 2.93 -1.76 1.33
N THR A 176 2.84 -3.08 1.18
CA THR A 176 2.38 -3.77 -0.02
C THR A 176 0.88 -3.59 -0.23
N ASN A 177 0.39 -3.93 -1.41
CA ASN A 177 -0.96 -3.62 -1.89
C ASN A 177 -2.07 -4.07 -0.93
N MET A 178 -2.18 -5.36 -0.63
CA MET A 178 -3.27 -5.87 0.21
C MET A 178 -3.20 -5.36 1.65
N PHE A 179 -2.00 -5.29 2.23
CA PHE A 179 -1.85 -4.76 3.59
C PHE A 179 -2.22 -3.28 3.67
N GLY A 180 -1.85 -2.50 2.65
CA GLY A 180 -2.24 -1.10 2.58
C GLY A 180 -3.74 -0.90 2.41
N ASP A 181 -4.44 -1.84 1.81
CA ASP A 181 -5.89 -1.82 1.71
C ASP A 181 -6.57 -2.11 3.07
N ILE A 182 -6.04 -3.09 3.79
CA ILE A 182 -6.58 -3.49 5.10
C ILE A 182 -6.36 -2.42 6.17
N LEU A 183 -5.20 -1.74 6.12
CA LEU A 183 -4.79 -0.79 7.15
C LEU A 183 -5.36 0.63 6.97
N SER A 184 -6.03 0.91 5.84
CA SER A 184 -6.45 2.28 5.49
C SER A 184 -7.96 2.53 5.48
#